data_a11f62bf2e8fdd2b76680280a5be239f
#
_entry.id   a11f62bf2e8fdd2b76680280a5be239f
#
_cell.length_a   1.000
_cell.length_b   1.000
_cell.length_c   1.000
_cell.angle_alpha   90.00
_cell.angle_beta   90.00
_cell.angle_gamma   90.00
#
_symmetry.space_group_name_H-M   'P 1'
#
loop_
_entity.id
_entity.type
_entity.pdbx_description
1 polymer ?
#
loop_
_entity_poly.entity_id
_entity_poly.type
_entity_poly.pdbx_seq_one_letter_code
_entity_poly.pdbx_strand_id
1 'polypeptide(L)'
;QRQMCIRDSLGTVLLMLPFSSAEKVITPFHEALFTATSAVCVTGLVVKDTGSYWSLAGQTIILALIQIGGLGVVTVAASVSLLSGKKISLMQRSTMQNAISAPKVGGIVRLTRFILRGTFLIEAAGTVLLLPVFMGDYGKKGIWMSVFHSISAFCNAGFDILGTDSSMFPSLTRYSGNILINLVIMLLIITGGIGFLTWDDIYTNKLNFKRYRMQSKIILMTTACLILFPTVFFYICDLTKLPMEKRLLAAAFQSVTTRTAGFNTINISEMSEASKAVMILLMLIGGSPGST
;
A
#
# COMPACT_ATOMS: atom_id res chain seq x y z
N GLN A 1 -10.00 12.73 14.27
CA GLN A 1 -11.30 12.66 13.59
C GLN A 1 -11.55 13.89 12.69
N ARG A 2 -11.48 15.14 13.21
CA ARG A 2 -11.73 16.36 12.41
C ARG A 2 -10.86 16.51 11.16
N GLN A 3 -9.61 16.12 11.23
CA GLN A 3 -8.67 16.20 10.09
C GLN A 3 -8.91 15.11 9.04
N MET A 4 -9.42 13.95 9.41
CA MET A 4 -9.86 12.91 8.47
C MET A 4 -11.05 13.41 7.66
N CYS A 5 -12.11 13.89 8.32
CA CYS A 5 -13.30 14.39 7.62
C CYS A 5 -12.99 15.52 6.61
N ILE A 6 -12.05 16.43 6.93
CA ILE A 6 -11.68 17.53 6.03
C ILE A 6 -11.03 17.00 4.73
N ARG A 7 -10.24 15.93 4.79
CA ARG A 7 -9.59 15.37 3.61
C ARG A 7 -10.53 14.55 2.77
N ASP A 8 -11.34 13.71 3.43
CA ASP A 8 -12.36 12.94 2.75
C ASP A 8 -13.27 13.90 1.96
N SER A 9 -13.68 15.01 2.60
CA SER A 9 -14.48 16.05 1.94
C SER A 9 -13.72 16.75 0.80
N LEU A 10 -12.45 17.13 1.02
CA LEU A 10 -11.65 17.77 -0.03
C LEU A 10 -11.38 16.81 -1.19
N GLY A 11 -11.01 15.56 -0.90
CA GLY A 11 -10.81 14.51 -1.89
C GLY A 11 -12.09 14.25 -2.69
N THR A 12 -13.23 14.17 -2.01
CA THR A 12 -14.54 14.00 -2.64
C THR A 12 -14.86 15.13 -3.62
N VAL A 13 -14.72 16.39 -3.17
CA VAL A 13 -14.96 17.56 -4.05
C VAL A 13 -14.06 17.53 -5.28
N LEU A 14 -12.78 17.23 -5.11
CA LEU A 14 -11.82 17.15 -6.23
C LEU A 14 -12.19 16.03 -7.20
N LEU A 15 -12.61 14.85 -6.71
CA LEU A 15 -13.00 13.72 -7.54
C LEU A 15 -14.36 13.90 -8.21
N MET A 16 -15.25 14.73 -7.69
CA MET A 16 -16.52 15.09 -8.35
C MET A 16 -16.34 15.96 -9.58
N LEU A 17 -15.24 16.70 -9.67
CA LEU A 17 -15.04 17.66 -10.75
C LEU A 17 -14.83 16.94 -12.09
N PRO A 18 -15.36 17.50 -13.22
CA PRO A 18 -15.33 16.84 -14.54
C PRO A 18 -13.92 16.50 -15.04
N PHE A 19 -12.89 17.24 -14.63
CA PHE A 19 -11.52 16.97 -15.04
C PHE A 19 -10.94 15.68 -14.44
N SER A 20 -11.55 15.17 -13.36
CA SER A 20 -11.11 13.94 -12.67
C SER A 20 -11.59 12.68 -13.37
N SER A 21 -12.67 12.74 -14.14
CA SER A 21 -13.22 11.64 -14.95
C SER A 21 -12.60 11.64 -16.36
N ALA A 22 -12.40 10.46 -16.94
CA ALA A 22 -11.88 10.30 -18.30
C ALA A 22 -12.86 10.86 -19.36
N GLU A 23 -14.17 10.68 -19.14
CA GLU A 23 -15.24 11.18 -20.01
C GLU A 23 -15.63 12.64 -19.72
N LYS A 24 -14.96 13.30 -18.76
CA LYS A 24 -15.25 14.66 -18.29
C LYS A 24 -16.68 14.85 -17.77
N VAL A 25 -17.25 13.81 -17.20
CA VAL A 25 -18.57 13.81 -16.55
C VAL A 25 -18.42 14.09 -15.06
N ILE A 26 -19.41 14.76 -14.47
CA ILE A 26 -19.45 14.98 -13.01
C ILE A 26 -19.70 13.62 -12.34
N THR A 27 -18.79 13.18 -11.49
CA THR A 27 -18.93 11.94 -10.74
C THR A 27 -19.97 12.13 -9.62
N PRO A 28 -20.92 11.19 -9.44
CA PRO A 28 -21.89 11.23 -8.35
C PRO A 28 -21.21 11.34 -6.99
N PHE A 29 -21.79 12.13 -6.08
CA PHE A 29 -21.24 12.39 -4.76
C PHE A 29 -20.88 11.12 -3.98
N HIS A 30 -21.76 10.12 -3.96
CA HIS A 30 -21.55 8.89 -3.21
C HIS A 30 -20.39 8.04 -3.77
N GLU A 31 -20.18 8.01 -5.09
CA GLU A 31 -19.07 7.30 -5.73
C GLU A 31 -17.72 8.02 -5.47
N ALA A 32 -17.73 9.36 -5.59
CA ALA A 32 -16.56 10.18 -5.29
C ALA A 32 -16.17 10.11 -3.81
N LEU A 33 -17.17 10.17 -2.90
CA LEU A 33 -16.95 10.03 -1.45
C LEU A 33 -16.39 8.66 -1.10
N PHE A 34 -16.96 7.60 -1.65
CA PHE A 34 -16.49 6.24 -1.41
C PHE A 34 -15.04 6.08 -1.85
N THR A 35 -14.70 6.53 -3.07
CA THR A 35 -13.34 6.43 -3.61
C THR A 35 -12.35 7.28 -2.80
N ALA A 36 -12.72 8.52 -2.43
CA ALA A 36 -11.88 9.39 -1.62
C ALA A 36 -11.61 8.77 -0.23
N THR A 37 -12.64 8.28 0.44
CA THR A 37 -12.53 7.64 1.76
C THR A 37 -11.70 6.36 1.66
N SER A 38 -11.93 5.53 0.64
CA SER A 38 -11.15 4.32 0.38
C SER A 38 -9.67 4.63 0.16
N ALA A 39 -9.35 5.69 -0.59
CA ALA A 39 -7.97 6.12 -0.83
C ALA A 39 -7.30 6.67 0.43
N VAL A 40 -7.99 7.52 1.22
CA VAL A 40 -7.46 8.10 2.47
C VAL A 40 -7.30 7.06 3.56
N CYS A 41 -8.25 6.12 3.68
CA CYS A 41 -8.18 5.02 4.65
C CYS A 41 -7.33 3.85 4.16
N VAL A 42 -6.82 3.94 2.92
CA VAL A 42 -5.96 2.90 2.32
C VAL A 42 -6.67 1.52 2.31
N THR A 43 -7.96 1.50 1.99
CA THR A 43 -8.78 0.27 2.00
C THR A 43 -8.73 -0.50 0.68
N GLY A 44 -8.54 0.18 -0.46
CA GLY A 44 -8.46 -0.46 -1.77
C GLY A 44 -9.79 -0.90 -2.37
N LEU A 45 -10.91 -0.56 -1.75
CA LEU A 45 -12.22 -0.84 -2.32
C LEU A 45 -12.58 0.22 -3.36
N VAL A 46 -13.06 -0.22 -4.51
CA VAL A 46 -13.39 0.65 -5.64
C VAL A 46 -14.82 0.39 -6.15
N VAL A 47 -15.53 1.46 -6.48
CA VAL A 47 -16.86 1.41 -7.12
C VAL A 47 -16.70 1.54 -8.64
N LYS A 48 -15.78 2.38 -9.07
CA LYS A 48 -15.40 2.57 -10.48
C LYS A 48 -13.99 2.07 -10.70
N ASP A 49 -13.75 1.44 -11.84
CA ASP A 49 -12.40 1.02 -12.20
C ASP A 49 -11.44 2.21 -12.26
N THR A 50 -10.28 2.08 -11.57
CA THR A 50 -9.37 3.22 -11.43
C THR A 50 -8.61 3.50 -12.72
N GLY A 51 -8.40 2.50 -13.55
CA GLY A 51 -7.65 2.63 -14.80
C GLY A 51 -8.47 3.25 -15.93
N SER A 52 -9.73 2.84 -16.09
CA SER A 52 -10.58 3.27 -17.20
C SER A 52 -11.42 4.50 -16.88
N TYR A 53 -12.02 4.58 -15.69
CA TYR A 53 -12.95 5.66 -15.32
C TYR A 53 -12.25 6.98 -14.99
N TRP A 54 -11.13 6.96 -14.26
CA TRP A 54 -10.46 8.18 -13.81
C TRP A 54 -9.43 8.68 -14.81
N SER A 55 -9.47 9.97 -15.10
CA SER A 55 -8.45 10.66 -15.88
C SER A 55 -7.08 10.62 -15.17
N LEU A 56 -6.01 10.99 -15.87
CA LEU A 56 -4.69 11.13 -15.24
C LEU A 56 -4.72 12.08 -14.02
N ALA A 57 -5.54 13.14 -14.09
CA ALA A 57 -5.73 14.06 -12.96
C ALA A 57 -6.46 13.37 -11.79
N GLY A 58 -7.53 12.61 -12.07
CA GLY A 58 -8.24 11.83 -11.06
C GLY A 58 -7.35 10.77 -10.41
N GLN A 59 -6.58 10.03 -11.20
CA GLN A 59 -5.60 9.06 -10.70
C GLN A 59 -4.52 9.73 -9.84
N THR A 60 -4.06 10.92 -10.20
CA THR A 60 -3.08 11.68 -9.39
C THR A 60 -3.68 12.12 -8.06
N ILE A 61 -4.95 12.54 -8.04
CA ILE A 61 -5.65 12.87 -6.79
C ILE A 61 -5.78 11.64 -5.90
N ILE A 62 -6.22 10.50 -6.45
CA ILE A 62 -6.32 9.22 -5.72
C ILE A 62 -4.95 8.84 -5.14
N LEU A 63 -3.89 8.90 -5.94
CA LEU A 63 -2.53 8.59 -5.50
C LEU A 63 -2.05 9.51 -4.38
N ALA A 64 -2.34 10.80 -4.46
CA ALA A 64 -2.02 11.76 -3.40
C ALA A 64 -2.79 11.46 -2.10
N LEU A 65 -4.07 11.07 -2.20
CA LEU A 65 -4.87 10.66 -1.05
C LEU A 65 -4.33 9.37 -0.41
N ILE A 66 -3.94 8.37 -1.21
CA ILE A 66 -3.27 7.13 -0.75
C ILE A 66 -1.97 7.48 -0.01
N GLN A 67 -1.13 8.32 -0.57
CA GLN A 67 0.15 8.72 0.04
C GLN A 67 -0.06 9.45 1.37
N ILE A 68 -1.05 10.32 1.44
CA ILE A 68 -1.42 11.02 2.68
C ILE A 68 -1.98 10.04 3.72
N GLY A 69 -2.78 9.08 3.30
CA GLY A 69 -3.34 8.02 4.13
C GLY A 69 -2.27 7.11 4.70
N GLY A 70 -1.44 6.52 3.84
CA GLY A 70 -0.40 5.56 4.19
C GLY A 70 0.69 6.13 5.08
N LEU A 71 1.17 7.34 4.83
CA LEU A 71 2.12 8.01 5.72
C LEU A 71 1.49 8.48 7.04
N GLY A 72 0.17 8.54 7.09
CA GLY A 72 -0.57 9.11 8.20
C GLY A 72 -0.54 10.65 8.23
N VAL A 73 -1.66 11.19 8.67
CA VAL A 73 -1.94 12.64 8.68
C VAL A 73 -0.90 13.46 9.38
N VAL A 74 -0.49 12.98 10.54
CA VAL A 74 0.39 13.73 11.44
C VAL A 74 1.79 13.79 10.86
N THR A 75 2.22 12.71 10.20
CA THR A 75 3.52 12.65 9.53
C THR A 75 3.56 13.63 8.35
N VAL A 76 2.49 13.68 7.55
CA VAL A 76 2.39 14.64 6.43
C VAL A 76 2.34 16.09 6.92
N ALA A 77 1.54 16.40 7.94
CA ALA A 77 1.47 17.74 8.52
C ALA A 77 2.82 18.19 9.10
N ALA A 78 3.52 17.27 9.76
CA ALA A 78 4.87 17.51 10.26
C ALA A 78 5.87 17.72 9.13
N SER A 79 5.72 17.02 8.02
CA SER A 79 6.57 17.18 6.83
C SER A 79 6.45 18.58 6.24
N VAL A 80 5.22 19.06 6.08
CA VAL A 80 4.95 20.44 5.60
C VAL A 80 5.57 21.46 6.55
N SER A 81 5.43 21.26 7.86
CA SER A 81 6.06 22.14 8.86
C SER A 81 7.59 22.14 8.80
N LEU A 82 8.19 20.96 8.58
CA LEU A 82 9.65 20.81 8.43
C LEU A 82 10.17 21.46 7.14
N LEU A 83 9.45 21.30 6.02
CA LEU A 83 9.80 21.92 4.74
C LEU A 83 9.69 23.45 4.79
N SER A 84 8.69 23.96 5.54
CA SER A 84 8.49 25.39 5.75
C SER A 84 9.47 26.01 6.75
N GLY A 85 10.43 25.26 7.31
CA GLY A 85 11.42 25.74 8.27
C GLY A 85 10.84 26.14 9.63
N LYS A 86 9.57 25.89 9.90
CA LYS A 86 8.91 26.26 11.16
C LYS A 86 9.33 25.33 12.29
N LYS A 87 9.54 25.90 13.49
CA LYS A 87 9.84 25.12 14.70
C LYS A 87 8.58 24.34 15.11
N ILE A 88 8.72 23.01 15.24
CA ILE A 88 7.63 22.12 15.68
C ILE A 88 7.45 22.30 17.19
N SER A 89 6.24 22.66 17.62
CA SER A 89 5.89 22.85 19.04
C SER A 89 5.89 21.51 19.80
N LEU A 90 5.98 21.56 21.12
CA LEU A 90 5.94 20.36 21.97
C LEU A 90 4.62 19.58 21.82
N MET A 91 3.50 20.29 21.67
CA MET A 91 2.20 19.67 21.45
C MET A 91 2.14 18.92 20.12
N GLN A 92 2.68 19.48 19.04
CA GLN A 92 2.80 18.82 17.76
C GLN A 92 3.71 17.58 17.83
N ARG A 93 4.82 17.64 18.58
CA ARG A 93 5.69 16.48 18.79
C ARG A 93 5.00 15.36 19.55
N SER A 94 4.19 15.68 20.56
CA SER A 94 3.40 14.69 21.28
C SER A 94 2.36 14.02 20.37
N THR A 95 1.69 14.79 19.52
CA THR A 95 0.76 14.25 18.53
C THR A 95 1.46 13.33 17.52
N MET A 96 2.66 13.71 17.06
CA MET A 96 3.51 12.88 16.18
C MET A 96 3.93 11.58 16.87
N GLN A 97 4.31 11.65 18.14
CA GLN A 97 4.68 10.49 18.95
C GLN A 97 3.54 9.48 19.00
N ASN A 98 2.33 9.94 19.30
CA ASN A 98 1.15 9.08 19.36
C ASN A 98 0.82 8.46 18.00
N ALA A 99 0.93 9.22 16.91
CA ALA A 99 0.63 8.75 15.56
C ALA A 99 1.59 7.64 15.08
N ILE A 100 2.88 7.74 15.43
CA ILE A 100 3.90 6.76 15.02
C ILE A 100 4.08 5.68 16.11
N SER A 101 3.35 5.79 17.23
CA SER A 101 3.51 4.92 18.42
C SER A 101 4.94 4.91 18.96
N ALA A 102 5.65 6.07 18.87
CA ALA A 102 7.03 6.17 19.30
C ALA A 102 7.16 6.23 20.83
N PRO A 103 8.14 5.53 21.44
CA PRO A 103 8.26 5.43 22.91
C PRO A 103 8.68 6.75 23.57
N LYS A 104 9.28 7.69 22.84
CA LYS A 104 9.79 8.96 23.39
C LYS A 104 9.51 10.13 22.46
N VAL A 105 9.20 11.32 23.03
CA VAL A 105 9.02 12.59 22.28
C VAL A 105 10.34 13.10 21.71
N GLY A 106 11.45 12.83 22.43
CA GLY A 106 12.78 13.20 21.99
C GLY A 106 13.20 12.44 20.74
N GLY A 107 13.66 13.19 19.71
CA GLY A 107 14.12 12.59 18.44
C GLY A 107 13.01 12.33 17.40
N ILE A 108 11.74 12.60 17.73
CA ILE A 108 10.61 12.35 16.81
C ILE A 108 10.77 13.05 15.45
N VAL A 109 11.30 14.26 15.43
CA VAL A 109 11.57 15.02 14.19
C VAL A 109 12.60 14.32 13.31
N ARG A 110 13.64 13.75 13.91
CA ARG A 110 14.66 12.97 13.19
C ARG A 110 14.06 11.70 12.61
N LEU A 111 13.25 11.00 13.42
CA LEU A 111 12.54 9.79 13.01
C LEU A 111 11.58 10.08 11.86
N THR A 112 10.78 11.14 11.93
CA THR A 112 9.87 11.53 10.83
C THR A 112 10.63 11.83 9.54
N ARG A 113 11.76 12.55 9.62
CA ARG A 113 12.61 12.81 8.44
C ARG A 113 13.19 11.51 7.87
N PHE A 114 13.58 10.58 8.72
CA PHE A 114 14.04 9.26 8.31
C PHE A 114 12.93 8.47 7.59
N ILE A 115 11.72 8.44 8.17
CA ILE A 115 10.54 7.79 7.57
C ILE A 115 10.28 8.36 6.17
N LEU A 116 10.17 9.67 6.04
CA LEU A 116 9.89 10.32 4.75
C LEU A 116 10.92 9.99 3.68
N ARG A 117 12.21 10.13 4.02
CA ARG A 117 13.28 9.81 3.08
C ARG A 117 13.27 8.33 2.70
N GLY A 118 13.06 7.45 3.68
CA GLY A 118 12.97 6.01 3.47
C GLY A 118 11.82 5.64 2.56
N THR A 119 10.63 6.19 2.80
CA THR A 119 9.43 5.99 1.97
C THR A 119 9.70 6.36 0.52
N PHE A 120 10.11 7.61 0.25
CA PHE A 120 10.36 8.06 -1.12
C PHE A 120 11.47 7.25 -1.82
N LEU A 121 12.50 6.83 -1.10
CA LEU A 121 13.57 6.00 -1.66
C LEU A 121 13.06 4.59 -2.05
N ILE A 122 12.24 3.97 -1.19
CA ILE A 122 11.70 2.63 -1.45
C ILE A 122 10.67 2.69 -2.59
N GLU A 123 9.80 3.69 -2.61
CA GLU A 123 8.83 3.91 -3.69
C GLU A 123 9.53 4.20 -5.03
N ALA A 124 10.59 5.01 -5.03
CA ALA A 124 11.39 5.25 -6.22
C ALA A 124 12.10 3.98 -6.71
N ALA A 125 12.68 3.19 -5.79
CA ALA A 125 13.31 1.91 -6.13
C ALA A 125 12.28 0.93 -6.71
N GLY A 126 11.11 0.81 -6.08
CA GLY A 126 10.01 -0.01 -6.60
C GLY A 126 9.56 0.43 -7.99
N THR A 127 9.42 1.75 -8.21
CA THR A 127 9.11 2.31 -9.52
C THR A 127 10.13 1.89 -10.57
N VAL A 128 11.42 2.07 -10.29
CA VAL A 128 12.50 1.72 -11.21
C VAL A 128 12.50 0.22 -11.55
N LEU A 129 12.24 -0.64 -10.57
CA LEU A 129 12.18 -2.09 -10.77
C LEU A 129 10.95 -2.54 -11.57
N LEU A 130 9.82 -1.83 -11.47
CA LEU A 130 8.59 -2.12 -12.23
C LEU A 130 8.65 -1.57 -13.67
N LEU A 131 9.46 -0.52 -13.92
CA LEU A 131 9.58 0.15 -15.23
C LEU A 131 9.79 -0.81 -16.40
N PRO A 132 10.75 -1.78 -16.36
CA PRO A 132 11.03 -2.61 -17.54
C PRO A 132 9.83 -3.39 -18.05
N VAL A 133 8.98 -3.87 -17.13
CA VAL A 133 7.80 -4.66 -17.51
C VAL A 133 6.67 -3.75 -17.99
N PHE A 134 6.29 -2.73 -17.21
CA PHE A 134 5.20 -1.86 -17.63
C PHE A 134 5.52 -1.00 -18.85
N MET A 135 6.77 -0.58 -19.05
CA MET A 135 7.16 0.09 -20.29
C MET A 135 7.17 -0.85 -21.49
N GLY A 136 7.54 -2.12 -21.30
CA GLY A 136 7.46 -3.14 -22.35
C GLY A 136 6.03 -3.34 -22.85
N ASP A 137 5.05 -3.38 -21.94
CA ASP A 137 3.65 -3.68 -22.27
C ASP A 137 2.84 -2.43 -22.70
N TYR A 138 3.10 -1.27 -22.08
CA TYR A 138 2.28 -0.04 -22.24
C TYR A 138 3.05 1.17 -22.76
N GLY A 139 4.33 1.00 -23.14
CA GLY A 139 5.16 2.09 -23.62
C GLY A 139 5.27 3.25 -22.61
N LYS A 140 5.11 4.50 -23.07
CA LYS A 140 5.25 5.68 -22.19
C LYS A 140 4.26 5.72 -21.01
N LYS A 141 3.07 5.14 -21.14
CA LYS A 141 2.09 5.03 -20.04
C LYS A 141 2.62 4.13 -18.91
N GLY A 142 3.51 3.19 -19.22
CA GLY A 142 4.14 2.29 -18.25
C GLY A 142 4.93 3.03 -17.15
N ILE A 143 5.44 4.24 -17.42
CA ILE A 143 6.12 5.07 -16.40
C ILE A 143 5.13 5.43 -15.30
N TRP A 144 3.96 5.97 -15.68
CA TRP A 144 2.92 6.33 -14.72
C TRP A 144 2.41 5.12 -13.95
N MET A 145 2.20 4.00 -14.66
CA MET A 145 1.77 2.74 -14.06
C MET A 145 2.77 2.23 -13.02
N SER A 146 4.07 2.32 -13.31
CA SER A 146 5.12 1.92 -12.35
C SER A 146 5.11 2.78 -11.09
N VAL A 147 4.97 4.10 -11.22
CA VAL A 147 4.86 5.03 -10.09
C VAL A 147 3.62 4.71 -9.26
N PHE A 148 2.46 4.58 -9.92
CA PHE A 148 1.19 4.35 -9.24
C PHE A 148 1.19 3.03 -8.45
N HIS A 149 1.60 1.92 -9.09
CA HIS A 149 1.64 0.63 -8.42
C HIS A 149 2.70 0.53 -7.32
N SER A 150 3.84 1.20 -7.48
CA SER A 150 4.87 1.25 -6.44
C SER A 150 4.35 1.93 -5.17
N ILE A 151 3.72 3.09 -5.30
CA ILE A 151 3.14 3.84 -4.16
C ILE A 151 1.96 3.10 -3.57
N SER A 152 1.05 2.60 -4.41
CA SER A 152 -0.13 1.84 -3.97
C SER A 152 0.26 0.57 -3.20
N ALA A 153 1.29 -0.16 -3.67
CA ALA A 153 1.78 -1.36 -3.02
C ALA A 153 2.50 -1.05 -1.70
N PHE A 154 3.34 -0.01 -1.67
CA PHE A 154 4.04 0.40 -0.46
C PHE A 154 3.08 0.87 0.63
N CYS A 155 2.06 1.65 0.26
CA CYS A 155 1.01 2.10 1.17
C CYS A 155 0.00 0.99 1.54
N ASN A 156 0.12 -0.22 1.01
CA ASN A 156 -0.87 -1.30 1.17
C ASN A 156 -2.28 -0.90 0.73
N ALA A 157 -2.39 -0.10 -0.33
CA ALA A 157 -3.66 0.48 -0.76
C ALA A 157 -4.47 -0.41 -1.71
N GLY A 158 -3.82 -1.27 -2.49
CA GLY A 158 -4.49 -2.21 -3.40
C GLY A 158 -5.16 -1.60 -4.62
N PHE A 159 -5.03 -0.29 -4.82
CA PHE A 159 -5.50 0.35 -6.05
C PHE A 159 -4.59 0.00 -7.22
N ASP A 160 -5.17 -0.36 -8.35
CA ASP A 160 -4.48 -0.58 -9.62
C ASP A 160 -5.10 0.29 -10.73
N ILE A 161 -4.33 0.51 -11.79
CA ILE A 161 -4.75 1.25 -12.98
C ILE A 161 -4.58 0.41 -14.25
N LEU A 162 -4.72 -0.91 -14.13
CA LEU A 162 -4.61 -1.86 -15.23
C LEU A 162 -5.94 -2.08 -15.95
N GLY A 163 -7.04 -1.57 -15.39
CA GLY A 163 -8.37 -1.70 -15.95
C GLY A 163 -8.51 -1.05 -17.32
N THR A 164 -9.29 -1.73 -18.17
CA THR A 164 -9.68 -1.27 -19.50
C THR A 164 -11.18 -1.48 -19.67
N ASP A 165 -11.80 -0.83 -20.67
CA ASP A 165 -13.24 -0.98 -20.92
C ASP A 165 -13.64 -2.43 -21.22
N SER A 166 -12.73 -3.24 -21.73
CA SER A 166 -12.95 -4.67 -22.01
C SER A 166 -12.69 -5.58 -20.79
N SER A 167 -11.95 -5.12 -19.78
CA SER A 167 -11.61 -5.86 -18.58
C SER A 167 -11.57 -4.92 -17.39
N MET A 168 -12.70 -4.83 -16.68
CA MET A 168 -12.81 -4.03 -15.46
C MET A 168 -12.23 -4.78 -14.28
N PHE A 169 -11.56 -4.07 -13.37
CA PHE A 169 -10.99 -4.60 -12.12
C PHE A 169 -10.04 -5.79 -12.28
N PRO A 170 -9.09 -5.77 -13.25
CA PRO A 170 -8.24 -6.92 -13.54
C PRO A 170 -7.21 -7.20 -12.44
N SER A 171 -6.89 -6.20 -11.62
CA SER A 171 -5.77 -6.24 -10.68
C SER A 171 -4.48 -6.73 -11.37
N LEU A 172 -3.64 -7.51 -10.70
CA LEU A 172 -2.39 -8.04 -11.26
C LEU A 172 -2.53 -9.45 -11.89
N THR A 173 -3.76 -9.90 -12.19
CA THR A 173 -4.00 -11.27 -12.69
C THR A 173 -3.25 -11.57 -13.98
N ARG A 174 -3.10 -10.60 -14.88
CA ARG A 174 -2.29 -10.72 -16.11
C ARG A 174 -0.82 -11.04 -15.81
N TYR A 175 -0.30 -10.59 -14.67
CA TYR A 175 1.09 -10.73 -14.26
C TYR A 175 1.32 -11.87 -13.26
N SER A 176 0.37 -12.81 -13.12
CA SER A 176 0.47 -13.95 -12.19
C SER A 176 1.75 -14.79 -12.37
N GLY A 177 2.28 -14.87 -13.59
CA GLY A 177 3.53 -15.59 -13.90
C GLY A 177 4.78 -14.72 -13.98
N ASN A 178 4.69 -13.39 -13.80
CA ASN A 178 5.83 -12.51 -13.89
C ASN A 178 6.54 -12.40 -12.53
N ILE A 179 7.70 -13.05 -12.40
CA ILE A 179 8.47 -13.12 -11.16
C ILE A 179 8.85 -11.72 -10.67
N LEU A 180 9.29 -10.83 -11.57
CA LEU A 180 9.77 -9.50 -11.19
C LEU A 180 8.67 -8.66 -10.57
N ILE A 181 7.49 -8.54 -11.22
CA ILE A 181 6.36 -7.77 -10.69
C ILE A 181 5.91 -8.34 -9.35
N ASN A 182 5.68 -9.66 -9.27
CA ASN A 182 5.21 -10.29 -8.05
C ASN A 182 6.18 -10.07 -6.88
N LEU A 183 7.48 -10.24 -7.11
CA LEU A 183 8.49 -10.10 -6.07
C LEU A 183 8.61 -8.64 -5.61
N VAL A 184 8.63 -7.68 -6.54
CA VAL A 184 8.73 -6.25 -6.21
C VAL A 184 7.50 -5.79 -5.44
N ILE A 185 6.29 -6.14 -5.89
CA ILE A 185 5.05 -5.78 -5.20
C ILE A 185 5.00 -6.41 -3.80
N MET A 186 5.34 -7.70 -3.66
CA MET A 186 5.40 -8.36 -2.33
C MET A 186 6.40 -7.66 -1.40
N LEU A 187 7.59 -7.31 -1.88
CA LEU A 187 8.59 -6.60 -1.08
C LEU A 187 8.10 -5.22 -0.65
N LEU A 188 7.42 -4.47 -1.53
CA LEU A 188 6.84 -3.17 -1.21
C LEU A 188 5.76 -3.31 -0.12
N ILE A 189 4.85 -4.28 -0.26
CA ILE A 189 3.81 -4.58 0.73
C ILE A 189 4.43 -4.94 2.09
N ILE A 190 5.41 -5.83 2.11
CA ILE A 190 6.08 -6.26 3.35
C ILE A 190 6.79 -5.08 4.00
N THR A 191 7.54 -4.29 3.24
CA THR A 191 8.28 -3.14 3.78
C THR A 191 7.35 -2.07 4.32
N GLY A 192 6.25 -1.76 3.66
CA GLY A 192 5.20 -0.87 4.17
C GLY A 192 4.55 -1.40 5.45
N GLY A 193 4.25 -2.70 5.48
CA GLY A 193 3.50 -3.36 6.56
C GLY A 193 4.28 -3.70 7.84
N ILE A 194 5.62 -3.66 7.86
CA ILE A 194 6.42 -3.98 9.06
C ILE A 194 6.55 -2.82 10.06
N GLY A 195 6.16 -1.62 9.67
CA GLY A 195 6.16 -0.44 10.54
C GLY A 195 7.48 0.33 10.62
N PHE A 196 7.34 1.63 10.77
CA PHE A 196 8.47 2.58 10.70
C PHE A 196 9.48 2.46 11.84
N LEU A 197 9.04 2.01 13.03
CA LEU A 197 9.96 1.77 14.16
C LEU A 197 10.85 0.55 13.92
N THR A 198 10.35 -0.44 13.21
CA THR A 198 11.13 -1.62 12.80
C THR A 198 12.19 -1.23 11.77
N TRP A 199 11.89 -0.28 10.86
CA TRP A 199 12.89 0.27 9.95
C TRP A 199 14.03 0.98 10.69
N ASP A 200 13.70 1.78 11.72
CA ASP A 200 14.70 2.45 12.55
C ASP A 200 15.63 1.44 13.23
N ASP A 201 15.09 0.34 13.74
CA ASP A 201 15.87 -0.74 14.33
C ASP A 201 16.75 -1.47 13.30
N ILE A 202 16.22 -1.78 12.12
CA ILE A 202 16.98 -2.41 11.03
C ILE A 202 18.13 -1.49 10.59
N TYR A 203 17.85 -0.20 10.40
CA TYR A 203 18.86 0.77 9.97
C TYR A 203 19.96 0.97 11.03
N THR A 204 19.58 1.06 12.31
CA THR A 204 20.50 1.34 13.42
C THR A 204 21.33 0.12 13.81
N ASN A 205 20.69 -1.04 13.92
CA ASN A 205 21.31 -2.28 14.43
C ASN A 205 21.73 -3.25 13.33
N LYS A 206 21.42 -2.96 12.06
CA LYS A 206 21.73 -3.81 10.88
C LYS A 206 21.29 -5.25 11.11
N LEU A 207 22.19 -6.23 10.94
CA LEU A 207 21.93 -7.66 11.10
C LEU A 207 21.99 -8.15 12.58
N ASN A 208 22.25 -7.25 13.53
CA ASN A 208 22.37 -7.67 14.93
C ASN A 208 21.00 -7.77 15.61
N PHE A 209 20.26 -8.85 15.32
CA PHE A 209 18.92 -9.10 15.81
C PHE A 209 18.81 -9.07 17.35
N LYS A 210 19.87 -9.40 18.08
CA LYS A 210 19.88 -9.37 19.54
C LYS A 210 19.64 -7.98 20.10
N ARG A 211 20.07 -6.91 19.41
CA ARG A 211 19.96 -5.51 19.81
C ARG A 211 18.63 -4.85 19.41
N TYR A 212 17.78 -5.55 18.65
CA TYR A 212 16.47 -5.01 18.26
C TYR A 212 15.56 -4.84 19.46
N ARG A 213 14.67 -3.87 19.42
CA ARG A 213 13.60 -3.70 20.39
C ARG A 213 12.72 -4.94 20.40
N MET A 214 12.15 -5.27 21.55
CA MET A 214 11.25 -6.45 21.69
C MET A 214 10.11 -6.39 20.67
N GLN A 215 9.49 -5.22 20.50
CA GLN A 215 8.43 -4.99 19.52
C GLN A 215 8.86 -5.36 18.09
N SER A 216 10.04 -4.90 17.64
CA SER A 216 10.55 -5.17 16.28
C SER A 216 10.83 -6.67 16.08
N LYS A 217 11.33 -7.37 17.12
CA LYS A 217 11.52 -8.83 17.08
C LYS A 217 10.21 -9.57 16.89
N ILE A 218 9.19 -9.20 17.66
CA ILE A 218 7.86 -9.81 17.57
C ILE A 218 7.27 -9.55 16.19
N ILE A 219 7.32 -8.32 15.69
CA ILE A 219 6.78 -7.94 14.37
C ILE A 219 7.46 -8.77 13.27
N LEU A 220 8.79 -8.87 13.25
CA LEU A 220 9.51 -9.61 12.22
C LEU A 220 9.20 -11.11 12.27
N MET A 221 9.20 -11.72 13.47
CA MET A 221 8.87 -13.14 13.63
C MET A 221 7.42 -13.43 13.24
N THR A 222 6.47 -12.62 13.73
CA THR A 222 5.05 -12.77 13.39
C THR A 222 4.82 -12.59 11.89
N THR A 223 5.47 -11.59 11.27
CA THR A 223 5.39 -11.37 9.83
C THR A 223 5.90 -12.59 9.05
N ALA A 224 7.04 -13.16 9.44
CA ALA A 224 7.57 -14.35 8.79
C ALA A 224 6.61 -15.54 8.93
N CYS A 225 6.07 -15.79 10.13
CA CYS A 225 5.09 -16.86 10.35
C CYS A 225 3.81 -16.67 9.53
N LEU A 226 3.26 -15.44 9.50
CA LEU A 226 2.04 -15.10 8.76
C LEU A 226 2.24 -15.10 7.23
N ILE A 227 3.46 -15.08 6.74
CA ILE A 227 3.76 -15.26 5.32
C ILE A 227 3.99 -16.75 5.03
N LEU A 228 4.87 -17.42 5.79
CA LEU A 228 5.28 -18.78 5.49
C LEU A 228 4.16 -19.80 5.65
N PHE A 229 3.43 -19.74 6.77
CA PHE A 229 2.36 -20.72 7.04
C PHE A 229 1.24 -20.68 6.00
N PRO A 230 0.63 -19.51 5.67
CA PRO A 230 -0.41 -19.47 4.67
C PRO A 230 0.13 -19.74 3.24
N THR A 231 1.38 -19.39 2.94
CA THR A 231 2.00 -19.76 1.65
C THR A 231 1.99 -21.27 1.46
N VAL A 232 2.43 -22.02 2.47
CA VAL A 232 2.42 -23.50 2.44
C VAL A 232 0.97 -24.02 2.34
N PHE A 233 0.06 -23.44 3.11
CA PHE A 233 -1.35 -23.83 3.10
C PHE A 233 -1.99 -23.62 1.71
N PHE A 234 -1.88 -22.44 1.11
CA PHE A 234 -2.41 -22.15 -0.23
C PHE A 234 -1.73 -23.00 -1.31
N TYR A 235 -0.44 -23.24 -1.17
CA TYR A 235 0.32 -24.10 -2.09
C TYR A 235 -0.23 -25.52 -2.10
N ILE A 236 -0.59 -26.09 -0.97
CA ILE A 236 -1.06 -27.49 -0.85
C ILE A 236 -2.54 -27.58 -1.21
N CYS A 237 -3.39 -26.68 -0.68
CA CYS A 237 -4.84 -26.84 -0.70
C CYS A 237 -5.50 -26.38 -2.02
N ASP A 238 -5.05 -25.26 -2.60
CA ASP A 238 -5.84 -24.64 -3.67
C ASP A 238 -5.15 -24.58 -5.03
N LEU A 239 -3.89 -24.30 -5.06
CA LEU A 239 -3.20 -23.95 -6.30
C LEU A 239 -2.66 -25.16 -7.07
N THR A 240 -3.23 -26.35 -6.81
CA THR A 240 -2.83 -27.60 -7.45
C THR A 240 -3.07 -27.63 -8.96
N LYS A 241 -4.02 -26.84 -9.44
CA LYS A 241 -4.35 -26.70 -10.87
C LYS A 241 -3.34 -25.86 -11.66
N LEU A 242 -2.52 -25.05 -10.98
CA LEU A 242 -1.55 -24.20 -11.62
C LEU A 242 -0.23 -24.94 -11.87
N PRO A 243 0.55 -24.59 -12.94
CA PRO A 243 1.91 -25.08 -13.14
C PRO A 243 2.78 -24.79 -11.90
N MET A 244 3.68 -25.73 -11.59
CA MET A 244 4.46 -25.70 -10.33
C MET A 244 5.20 -24.36 -10.08
N GLU A 245 5.76 -23.77 -11.15
CA GLU A 245 6.46 -22.49 -11.07
C GLU A 245 5.56 -21.31 -10.69
N LYS A 246 4.35 -21.25 -11.25
CA LYS A 246 3.36 -20.21 -10.95
C LYS A 246 2.68 -20.43 -9.61
N ARG A 247 2.54 -21.68 -9.20
CA ARG A 247 1.87 -22.09 -7.96
C ARG A 247 2.52 -21.52 -6.71
N LEU A 248 3.84 -21.65 -6.59
CA LEU A 248 4.58 -21.12 -5.44
C LEU A 248 4.51 -19.59 -5.39
N LEU A 249 4.67 -18.94 -6.54
CA LEU A 249 4.64 -17.49 -6.65
C LEU A 249 3.24 -16.95 -6.28
N ALA A 250 2.18 -17.55 -6.80
CA ALA A 250 0.81 -17.18 -6.50
C ALA A 250 0.45 -17.42 -5.02
N ALA A 251 0.90 -18.55 -4.42
CA ALA A 251 0.69 -18.84 -3.02
C ALA A 251 1.37 -17.82 -2.09
N ALA A 252 2.63 -17.49 -2.39
CA ALA A 252 3.37 -16.46 -1.65
C ALA A 252 2.72 -15.08 -1.80
N PHE A 253 2.34 -14.71 -3.03
CA PHE A 253 1.66 -13.44 -3.29
C PHE A 253 0.34 -13.34 -2.52
N GLN A 254 -0.48 -14.39 -2.56
CA GLN A 254 -1.76 -14.42 -1.87
C GLN A 254 -1.60 -14.33 -0.34
N SER A 255 -0.57 -14.97 0.22
CA SER A 255 -0.25 -14.85 1.65
C SER A 255 0.17 -13.43 2.04
N VAL A 256 0.95 -12.74 1.19
CA VAL A 256 1.40 -11.37 1.46
C VAL A 256 0.28 -10.37 1.29
N THR A 257 -0.52 -10.47 0.20
CA THR A 257 -1.57 -9.50 -0.12
C THR A 257 -2.72 -9.48 0.89
N THR A 258 -3.03 -10.63 1.50
CA THR A 258 -4.08 -10.74 2.53
C THR A 258 -3.74 -9.99 3.82
N ARG A 259 -2.52 -9.51 3.99
CA ARG A 259 -2.13 -8.61 5.08
C ARG A 259 -2.46 -7.15 4.76
N THR A 260 -3.70 -6.91 4.28
CA THR A 260 -4.29 -5.59 3.99
C THR A 260 -3.78 -4.87 2.74
N ALA A 261 -3.12 -5.57 1.79
CA ALA A 261 -2.64 -4.91 0.57
C ALA A 261 -3.67 -4.82 -0.56
N GLY A 262 -4.51 -5.86 -0.75
CA GLY A 262 -5.63 -5.82 -1.69
C GLY A 262 -5.35 -6.15 -3.15
N PHE A 263 -4.10 -6.35 -3.57
CA PHE A 263 -3.79 -6.78 -4.93
C PHE A 263 -4.09 -8.27 -5.15
N ASN A 264 -4.57 -8.63 -6.34
CA ASN A 264 -4.88 -10.00 -6.71
C ASN A 264 -4.10 -10.44 -7.95
N THR A 265 -3.48 -11.62 -7.87
CA THR A 265 -2.84 -12.29 -9.03
C THR A 265 -3.59 -13.52 -9.49
N ILE A 266 -4.57 -13.96 -8.71
CA ILE A 266 -5.44 -15.11 -8.98
C ILE A 266 -6.90 -14.72 -8.75
N ASN A 267 -7.81 -15.46 -9.35
CA ASN A 267 -9.24 -15.29 -9.13
C ASN A 267 -9.64 -15.88 -7.77
N ILE A 268 -9.95 -15.02 -6.80
CA ILE A 268 -10.34 -15.42 -5.44
C ILE A 268 -11.63 -16.24 -5.43
N SER A 269 -12.54 -16.01 -6.39
CA SER A 269 -13.82 -16.75 -6.46
C SER A 269 -13.62 -18.24 -6.68
N GLU A 270 -12.52 -18.63 -7.33
CA GLU A 270 -12.19 -20.04 -7.64
C GLU A 270 -11.48 -20.76 -6.49
N MET A 271 -11.10 -20.03 -5.43
CA MET A 271 -10.44 -20.62 -4.26
C MET A 271 -11.43 -21.38 -3.38
N SER A 272 -10.93 -22.39 -2.65
CA SER A 272 -11.72 -23.18 -1.71
C SER A 272 -12.25 -22.33 -0.55
N GLU A 273 -13.36 -22.74 0.04
CA GLU A 273 -13.94 -22.06 1.21
C GLU A 273 -12.98 -22.05 2.40
N ALA A 274 -12.18 -23.10 2.57
CA ALA A 274 -11.15 -23.16 3.60
C ALA A 274 -10.08 -22.07 3.42
N SER A 275 -9.64 -21.84 2.18
CA SER A 275 -8.67 -20.81 1.87
C SER A 275 -9.26 -19.41 2.02
N LYS A 276 -10.50 -19.18 1.64
CA LYS A 276 -11.20 -17.93 1.90
C LYS A 276 -11.31 -17.65 3.41
N ALA A 277 -11.62 -18.67 4.22
CA ALA A 277 -11.64 -18.52 5.68
C ALA A 277 -10.26 -18.16 6.26
N VAL A 278 -9.18 -18.79 5.79
CA VAL A 278 -7.81 -18.42 6.19
C VAL A 278 -7.47 -16.99 5.76
N MET A 279 -7.86 -16.56 4.56
CA MET A 279 -7.67 -15.17 4.11
C MET A 279 -8.38 -14.17 5.02
N ILE A 280 -9.63 -14.44 5.43
CA ILE A 280 -10.38 -13.59 6.37
C ILE A 280 -9.64 -13.48 7.70
N LEU A 281 -9.11 -14.58 8.24
CA LEU A 281 -8.31 -14.55 9.47
C LEU A 281 -7.03 -13.73 9.33
N LEU A 282 -6.34 -13.82 8.18
CA LEU A 282 -5.15 -13.02 7.90
C LEU A 282 -5.46 -11.52 7.79
N MET A 283 -6.58 -11.18 7.14
CA MET A 283 -7.06 -9.79 7.03
C MET A 283 -7.43 -9.22 8.40
N LEU A 284 -7.97 -10.02 9.32
CA LEU A 284 -8.29 -9.61 10.68
C LEU A 284 -7.02 -9.23 11.48
N ILE A 285 -5.91 -9.94 11.27
CA ILE A 285 -4.63 -9.64 11.93
C ILE A 285 -4.00 -8.37 11.36
N GLY A 286 -4.05 -8.19 10.04
CA GLY A 286 -3.61 -6.99 9.34
C GLY A 286 -2.12 -6.67 9.43
N GLY A 287 -1.80 -5.37 9.32
CA GLY A 287 -0.44 -4.83 9.40
C GLY A 287 0.04 -4.59 10.83
N SER A 288 1.31 -4.23 10.98
CA SER A 288 1.87 -3.93 12.30
C SER A 288 1.52 -2.51 12.78
N PRO A 289 1.50 -2.24 14.10
CA PRO A 289 1.30 -0.90 14.62
C PRO A 289 2.36 0.09 14.11
N GLY A 290 1.92 1.25 13.57
CA GLY A 290 2.82 2.26 13.01
C GLY A 290 3.39 1.89 11.63
N SER A 291 2.68 1.05 10.87
CA SER A 291 2.89 0.79 9.44
C SER A 291 2.01 1.69 8.55
N THR A 292 2.19 1.57 7.25
CA THR A 292 1.31 2.17 6.24
C THR A 292 -0.05 1.51 6.22
#